data_89de0c3f8eee10a03de5b2e703b0a0f2
#
_entry.id   89de0c3f8eee10a03de5b2e703b0a0f2
#
_cell.length_a   1.000
_cell.length_b   1.000
_cell.length_c   1.000
_cell.angle_alpha   90.00
_cell.angle_beta   90.00
_cell.angle_gamma   90.00
#
_symmetry.space_group_name_H-M   'P 1'
#
loop_
_entity.id
_entity.type
_entity.pdbx_description
1 polymer ?
#
loop_
_entity_poly.entity_id
_entity_poly.type
_entity_poly.pdbx_seq_one_letter_code
_entity_poly.pdbx_strand_id
1 'polypeptide(L)'
;MVAPLDAEYSVIGSLLLEPQIAGELFAATSEQDFTREELRNVYLAARQIFNAGKPLDAVTLRAAVGKEYEPLFFACMEVTLTGRRWKSYVAAMQEQTRVTRLHDLADRLAQIQTSDEGRELIAQASAAAGERSGVQIVTMQDALVNFVEEQSTKRKFISYGFSRLDGRLYSDYGDFVVLAGRPSAGKTAMALQMAVHMGRHDKVGFYSLETSPAKLTNRIIANRAIVDFGRINRREMTQEEWERVARLKGEIMESDVELIPASGWSVQDILSTALQRRHKIIFIDYLQQLTGRGKDRFEQVTRISLDLHAMAQTHGILVVALSQLNRASTARPDAAPTLTDLRESGQIEQDADAVLALYINEEENAPPNERCLQVLKNKEGRLGKVRLDFDGNLQQFAEYMDGQREVILQTARMEKKHEAKKSNPKAAV
;
A
#
# COMPACT_ATOMS: atom_id res chain seq x y z
N MET A 1 36.41 -2.30 8.10
CA MET A 1 35.63 -3.17 7.20
C MET A 1 36.26 -4.54 7.26
N VAL A 2 35.51 -5.57 7.67
CA VAL A 2 35.95 -6.98 7.61
C VAL A 2 35.99 -7.36 6.14
N ALA A 3 37.04 -8.03 5.67
CA ALA A 3 37.09 -8.47 4.26
C ALA A 3 35.93 -9.42 3.96
N PRO A 4 35.34 -9.39 2.75
CA PRO A 4 34.13 -10.17 2.43
C PRO A 4 34.22 -11.67 2.69
N LEU A 5 35.41 -12.22 2.50
CA LEU A 5 35.71 -13.65 2.74
C LEU A 5 35.69 -14.05 4.22
N ASP A 6 35.88 -13.08 5.11
CA ASP A 6 35.98 -13.32 6.55
C ASP A 6 34.60 -13.39 7.23
N ALA A 7 33.55 -12.82 6.60
CA ALA A 7 32.23 -12.74 7.22
C ALA A 7 31.54 -14.11 7.34
N GLU A 8 31.54 -14.92 6.27
CA GLU A 8 30.97 -16.29 6.30
C GLU A 8 31.71 -17.18 7.30
N TYR A 9 33.06 -17.10 7.32
CA TYR A 9 33.90 -17.80 8.29
C TYR A 9 33.58 -17.37 9.70
N SER A 10 33.42 -16.04 9.93
CA SER A 10 33.13 -15.50 11.26
C SER A 10 31.73 -15.87 11.75
N VAL A 11 30.75 -16.06 10.87
CA VAL A 11 29.41 -16.56 11.24
C VAL A 11 29.51 -18.01 11.75
N ILE A 12 30.19 -18.89 11.02
CA ILE A 12 30.42 -20.29 11.46
C ILE A 12 31.30 -20.32 12.68
N GLY A 13 32.37 -19.54 12.71
CA GLY A 13 33.25 -19.42 13.87
C GLY A 13 32.51 -18.96 15.13
N SER A 14 31.56 -18.06 15.00
CA SER A 14 30.72 -17.62 16.13
C SER A 14 29.85 -18.75 16.70
N LEU A 15 29.31 -19.63 15.87
CA LEU A 15 28.56 -20.82 16.29
C LEU A 15 29.45 -21.80 17.07
N LEU A 16 30.72 -21.95 16.64
CA LEU A 16 31.66 -22.83 17.25
C LEU A 16 32.20 -22.30 18.61
N LEU A 17 32.41 -20.97 18.69
CA LEU A 17 32.93 -20.31 19.90
C LEU A 17 31.86 -20.07 20.98
N GLU A 18 30.64 -19.75 20.55
CA GLU A 18 29.53 -19.43 21.45
C GLU A 18 28.24 -20.15 21.01
N PRO A 19 28.10 -21.46 21.20
CA PRO A 19 26.95 -22.26 20.74
C PRO A 19 25.59 -21.79 21.25
N GLN A 20 25.54 -21.04 22.35
CA GLN A 20 24.31 -20.48 22.92
C GLN A 20 23.60 -19.47 22.01
N ILE A 21 24.32 -18.87 21.06
CA ILE A 21 23.73 -17.93 20.08
C ILE A 21 23.01 -18.65 18.93
N ALA A 22 23.10 -19.96 18.81
CA ALA A 22 22.64 -20.74 17.67
C ALA A 22 21.17 -20.46 17.30
N GLY A 23 20.30 -20.39 18.31
CA GLY A 23 18.87 -20.11 18.08
C GLY A 23 18.61 -18.76 17.40
N GLU A 24 19.23 -17.69 17.91
CA GLU A 24 19.11 -16.35 17.34
C GLU A 24 19.79 -16.27 15.95
N LEU A 25 20.96 -16.89 15.81
CA LEU A 25 21.69 -16.88 14.55
C LEU A 25 20.94 -17.64 13.45
N PHE A 26 20.39 -18.82 13.72
CA PHE A 26 19.60 -19.58 12.75
C PHE A 26 18.27 -18.90 12.39
N ALA A 27 17.72 -18.11 13.30
CA ALA A 27 16.55 -17.29 13.02
C ALA A 27 16.89 -16.09 12.09
N ALA A 28 18.11 -15.56 12.17
CA ALA A 28 18.58 -14.42 11.39
C ALA A 28 19.24 -14.78 10.06
N THR A 29 19.50 -16.08 9.79
CA THR A 29 20.26 -16.56 8.62
C THR A 29 19.57 -17.71 7.91
N SER A 30 19.90 -17.86 6.63
CA SER A 30 19.47 -18.97 5.77
C SER A 30 20.68 -19.62 5.07
N GLU A 31 20.48 -20.80 4.50
CA GLU A 31 21.51 -21.47 3.69
C GLU A 31 21.93 -20.64 2.46
N GLN A 32 21.04 -19.79 1.98
CA GLN A 32 21.27 -18.93 0.82
C GLN A 32 22.18 -17.74 1.11
N ASP A 33 22.45 -17.44 2.39
CA ASP A 33 23.37 -16.38 2.79
C ASP A 33 24.84 -16.79 2.61
N PHE A 34 25.10 -18.10 2.39
CA PHE A 34 26.43 -18.63 2.18
C PHE A 34 26.71 -18.82 0.68
N THR A 35 27.78 -18.22 0.19
CA THR A 35 28.24 -18.36 -1.18
C THR A 35 29.11 -19.59 -1.38
N ARG A 36 29.86 -20.02 -0.32
CA ARG A 36 30.72 -21.17 -0.34
C ARG A 36 29.98 -22.46 0.05
N GLU A 37 30.04 -23.46 -0.80
CA GLU A 37 29.37 -24.75 -0.60
C GLU A 37 29.82 -25.44 0.70
N GLU A 38 31.13 -25.40 1.00
CA GLU A 38 31.68 -26.01 2.19
C GLU A 38 31.11 -25.40 3.48
N LEU A 39 31.01 -24.05 3.56
CA LEU A 39 30.45 -23.35 4.73
C LEU A 39 28.94 -23.55 4.80
N ARG A 40 28.26 -23.63 3.65
CA ARG A 40 26.81 -23.94 3.58
C ARG A 40 26.53 -25.34 4.14
N ASN A 41 27.36 -26.33 3.80
CA ASN A 41 27.21 -27.69 4.30
C ASN A 41 27.41 -27.75 5.83
N VAL A 42 28.39 -27.02 6.35
CA VAL A 42 28.62 -26.89 7.80
C VAL A 42 27.43 -26.22 8.47
N TYR A 43 26.91 -25.14 7.90
CA TYR A 43 25.72 -24.44 8.40
C TYR A 43 24.49 -25.36 8.47
N LEU A 44 24.21 -26.10 7.39
CA LEU A 44 23.07 -27.02 7.33
C LEU A 44 23.19 -28.13 8.38
N ALA A 45 24.40 -28.72 8.54
CA ALA A 45 24.65 -29.73 9.56
C ALA A 45 24.49 -29.16 10.98
N ALA A 46 25.00 -27.96 11.22
CA ALA A 46 24.83 -27.27 12.52
C ALA A 46 23.33 -27.01 12.82
N ARG A 47 22.57 -26.58 11.83
CA ARG A 47 21.12 -26.35 11.97
C ARG A 47 20.33 -27.65 12.23
N GLN A 48 20.74 -28.77 11.59
CA GLN A 48 20.14 -30.08 11.86
C GLN A 48 20.42 -30.57 13.29
N ILE A 49 21.66 -30.42 13.76
CA ILE A 49 22.07 -30.78 15.15
C ILE A 49 21.23 -29.96 16.13
N PHE A 50 21.13 -28.65 15.93
CA PHE A 50 20.36 -27.76 16.80
C PHE A 50 18.87 -28.12 16.82
N ASN A 51 18.24 -28.34 15.64
CA ASN A 51 16.84 -28.74 15.53
C ASN A 51 16.55 -30.11 16.17
N ALA A 52 17.56 -31.00 16.23
CA ALA A 52 17.47 -32.28 16.90
C ALA A 52 17.67 -32.17 18.43
N GLY A 53 17.84 -30.97 18.98
CA GLY A 53 18.10 -30.75 20.42
C GLY A 53 19.41 -31.31 20.94
N LYS A 54 20.38 -31.56 20.04
CA LYS A 54 21.70 -32.08 20.40
C LYS A 54 22.67 -30.93 20.72
N PRO A 55 23.68 -31.16 21.59
CA PRO A 55 24.73 -30.18 21.82
C PRO A 55 25.43 -29.79 20.52
N LEU A 56 25.55 -28.50 20.25
CA LEU A 56 26.26 -27.97 19.09
C LEU A 56 27.68 -27.58 19.52
N ASP A 57 28.64 -28.39 19.13
CA ASP A 57 30.08 -28.16 19.38
C ASP A 57 30.92 -28.69 18.17
N ALA A 58 32.21 -28.39 18.18
CA ALA A 58 33.11 -28.80 17.10
C ALA A 58 33.19 -30.33 16.95
N VAL A 59 32.96 -31.11 18.00
CA VAL A 59 33.04 -32.58 17.99
C VAL A 59 31.80 -33.16 17.33
N THR A 60 30.60 -32.70 17.76
CA THR A 60 29.33 -33.14 17.18
C THR A 60 29.19 -32.70 15.73
N LEU A 61 29.65 -31.48 15.38
CA LEU A 61 29.63 -30.97 14.03
C LEU A 61 30.59 -31.75 13.12
N ARG A 62 31.80 -32.04 13.57
CA ARG A 62 32.76 -32.90 12.86
C ARG A 62 32.20 -34.31 12.59
N ALA A 63 31.49 -34.87 13.54
CA ALA A 63 30.85 -36.18 13.35
C ALA A 63 29.75 -36.15 12.27
N ALA A 64 29.10 -34.99 12.08
CA ALA A 64 28.03 -34.81 11.10
C ALA A 64 28.57 -34.55 9.67
N VAL A 65 29.60 -33.72 9.50
CA VAL A 65 30.11 -33.31 8.18
C VAL A 65 31.35 -34.06 7.73
N GLY A 66 32.10 -34.75 8.58
CA GLY A 66 33.30 -35.50 8.31
C GLY A 66 34.59 -34.85 8.80
N LYS A 67 35.65 -35.66 8.92
CA LYS A 67 36.97 -35.20 9.39
C LYS A 67 37.66 -34.23 8.44
N GLU A 68 37.33 -34.27 7.17
CA GLU A 68 37.84 -33.38 6.10
C GLU A 68 37.51 -31.91 6.34
N TYR A 69 36.46 -31.59 7.13
CA TYR A 69 36.08 -30.24 7.47
C TYR A 69 36.83 -29.65 8.72
N GLU A 70 37.65 -30.46 9.40
CA GLU A 70 38.37 -30.02 10.61
C GLU A 70 39.29 -28.79 10.35
N PRO A 71 40.05 -28.72 9.24
CA PRO A 71 40.81 -27.52 8.89
C PRO A 71 39.96 -26.28 8.71
N LEU A 72 38.74 -26.43 8.17
CA LEU A 72 37.79 -25.35 7.98
C LEU A 72 37.28 -24.80 9.29
N PHE A 73 37.05 -25.66 10.30
CA PHE A 73 36.64 -25.21 11.64
C PHE A 73 37.75 -24.39 12.32
N PHE A 74 38.99 -24.79 12.19
CA PHE A 74 40.11 -23.99 12.70
C PHE A 74 40.21 -22.64 12.01
N ALA A 75 40.09 -22.60 10.70
CA ALA A 75 40.08 -21.35 9.92
C ALA A 75 38.92 -20.42 10.35
N CYS A 76 37.72 -20.99 10.57
CA CYS A 76 36.58 -20.20 11.05
C CYS A 76 36.82 -19.60 12.45
N MET A 77 37.37 -20.40 13.35
CA MET A 77 37.68 -19.93 14.70
C MET A 77 38.84 -18.91 14.73
N GLU A 78 39.86 -19.07 13.90
CA GLU A 78 41.02 -18.18 13.80
C GLU A 78 40.62 -16.78 13.32
N VAL A 79 39.74 -16.69 12.35
CA VAL A 79 39.25 -15.42 11.81
C VAL A 79 38.27 -14.72 12.74
N THR A 80 37.63 -15.50 13.64
CA THR A 80 36.57 -14.98 14.51
C THR A 80 37.12 -14.47 15.81
N LEU A 81 37.25 -13.16 15.97
CA LEU A 81 37.76 -12.54 17.21
C LEU A 81 36.88 -12.81 18.44
N THR A 82 35.55 -12.88 18.24
CA THR A 82 34.57 -13.15 19.32
C THR A 82 33.22 -13.52 18.70
N GLY A 83 32.54 -14.49 19.26
CA GLY A 83 31.18 -14.86 18.87
C GLY A 83 30.14 -13.79 19.25
N ARG A 84 30.41 -12.91 20.21
CA ARG A 84 29.47 -11.85 20.63
C ARG A 84 29.11 -10.86 19.53
N ARG A 85 29.94 -10.69 18.49
CA ARG A 85 29.71 -9.80 17.36
C ARG A 85 29.01 -10.47 16.18
N TRP A 86 28.44 -11.64 16.38
CA TRP A 86 27.83 -12.43 15.31
C TRP A 86 26.82 -11.62 14.47
N LYS A 87 26.02 -10.70 15.07
CA LYS A 87 25.07 -9.85 14.34
C LYS A 87 25.77 -8.99 13.29
N SER A 88 26.94 -8.46 13.60
CA SER A 88 27.75 -7.67 12.64
C SER A 88 28.33 -8.54 11.53
N TYR A 89 28.71 -9.79 11.83
CA TYR A 89 29.20 -10.72 10.82
C TYR A 89 28.09 -11.19 9.90
N VAL A 90 26.90 -11.48 10.43
CA VAL A 90 25.71 -11.82 9.64
C VAL A 90 25.34 -10.67 8.71
N ALA A 91 25.28 -9.42 9.20
CA ALA A 91 24.98 -8.27 8.37
C ALA A 91 26.00 -8.08 7.24
N ALA A 92 27.29 -8.26 7.52
CA ALA A 92 28.35 -8.17 6.51
C ALA A 92 28.24 -9.30 5.45
N MET A 93 27.95 -10.53 5.89
CA MET A 93 27.76 -11.70 5.02
C MET A 93 26.54 -11.49 4.09
N GLN A 94 25.40 -11.07 4.65
CA GLN A 94 24.18 -10.84 3.89
C GLN A 94 24.35 -9.73 2.86
N GLU A 95 25.03 -8.65 3.21
CA GLU A 95 25.33 -7.56 2.28
C GLU A 95 26.23 -8.07 1.13
N GLN A 96 27.26 -8.84 1.44
CA GLN A 96 28.13 -9.43 0.44
C GLN A 96 27.37 -10.38 -0.52
N THR A 97 26.54 -11.25 0.03
CA THR A 97 25.71 -12.16 -0.78
C THR A 97 24.75 -11.40 -1.67
N ARG A 98 24.17 -10.30 -1.16
CA ARG A 98 23.29 -9.39 -1.93
C ARG A 98 24.03 -8.76 -3.10
N VAL A 99 25.22 -8.22 -2.86
CA VAL A 99 26.06 -7.63 -3.92
C VAL A 99 26.44 -8.67 -4.96
N THR A 100 26.83 -9.90 -4.55
CA THR A 100 27.16 -10.99 -5.45
C THR A 100 25.98 -11.39 -6.33
N ARG A 101 24.77 -11.50 -5.76
CA ARG A 101 23.54 -11.80 -6.52
C ARG A 101 23.20 -10.69 -7.51
N LEU A 102 23.39 -9.43 -7.13
CA LEU A 102 23.16 -8.30 -8.04
C LEU A 102 24.14 -8.31 -9.20
N HIS A 103 25.40 -8.68 -8.98
CA HIS A 103 26.37 -8.87 -10.06
C HIS A 103 25.97 -10.01 -11.02
N ASP A 104 25.57 -11.17 -10.48
CA ASP A 104 25.09 -12.29 -11.31
C ASP A 104 23.88 -11.90 -12.16
N LEU A 105 22.92 -11.18 -11.56
CA LEU A 105 21.75 -10.67 -12.28
C LEU A 105 22.14 -9.63 -13.34
N ALA A 106 23.13 -8.78 -13.07
CA ALA A 106 23.64 -7.81 -14.05
C ALA A 106 24.32 -8.52 -15.24
N ASP A 107 25.13 -9.56 -14.98
CA ASP A 107 25.77 -10.36 -16.01
C ASP A 107 24.72 -11.10 -16.88
N ARG A 108 23.67 -11.62 -16.28
CA ARG A 108 22.54 -12.24 -17.00
C ARG A 108 21.74 -11.21 -17.80
N LEU A 109 21.52 -9.99 -17.26
CA LEU A 109 20.89 -8.89 -17.97
C LEU A 109 21.69 -8.47 -19.22
N ALA A 110 23.02 -8.55 -19.18
CA ALA A 110 23.87 -8.25 -20.34
C ALA A 110 23.74 -9.29 -21.47
N GLN A 111 23.17 -10.46 -21.20
CA GLN A 111 23.04 -11.58 -22.14
C GLN A 111 21.60 -11.82 -22.64
N ILE A 112 20.62 -10.99 -22.23
CA ILE A 112 19.22 -11.15 -22.64
C ILE A 112 19.03 -11.06 -24.15
N GLN A 113 18.09 -11.84 -24.66
CA GLN A 113 17.70 -11.81 -26.08
C GLN A 113 16.29 -11.26 -26.29
N THR A 114 15.47 -11.22 -25.24
CA THR A 114 14.10 -10.72 -25.31
C THR A 114 13.79 -9.68 -24.23
N SER A 115 12.87 -8.76 -24.53
CA SER A 115 12.45 -7.73 -23.56
C SER A 115 11.67 -8.31 -22.37
N ASP A 116 11.03 -9.48 -22.54
CA ASP A 116 10.26 -10.12 -21.46
C ASP A 116 11.20 -10.76 -20.44
N GLU A 117 12.24 -11.44 -20.90
CA GLU A 117 13.32 -11.96 -20.07
C GLU A 117 14.02 -10.83 -19.28
N GLY A 118 14.27 -9.70 -19.94
CA GLY A 118 14.83 -8.52 -19.29
C GLY A 118 13.96 -7.96 -18.18
N ARG A 119 12.64 -7.88 -18.40
CA ARG A 119 11.68 -7.46 -17.37
C ARG A 119 11.69 -8.38 -16.16
N GLU A 120 11.75 -9.68 -16.37
CA GLU A 120 11.79 -10.66 -15.29
C GLU A 120 13.07 -10.55 -14.46
N LEU A 121 14.23 -10.40 -15.10
CA LEU A 121 15.52 -10.21 -14.43
C LEU A 121 15.59 -8.88 -13.66
N ILE A 122 15.03 -7.78 -14.21
CA ILE A 122 14.94 -6.50 -13.50
C ILE A 122 14.04 -6.62 -12.26
N ALA A 123 12.93 -7.35 -12.35
CA ALA A 123 12.07 -7.62 -11.21
C ALA A 123 12.81 -8.41 -10.12
N GLN A 124 13.58 -9.44 -10.52
CA GLN A 124 14.42 -10.20 -9.59
C GLN A 124 15.51 -9.34 -8.95
N ALA A 125 16.16 -8.45 -9.71
CA ALA A 125 17.18 -7.54 -9.19
C ALA A 125 16.58 -6.53 -8.21
N SER A 126 15.38 -6.01 -8.51
CA SER A 126 14.66 -5.11 -7.61
C SER A 126 14.25 -5.81 -6.29
N ALA A 127 13.81 -7.07 -6.39
CA ALA A 127 13.52 -7.88 -5.22
C ALA A 127 14.78 -8.16 -4.40
N ALA A 128 15.89 -8.56 -5.05
CA ALA A 128 17.16 -8.81 -4.38
C ALA A 128 17.74 -7.56 -3.70
N ALA A 129 17.58 -6.39 -4.32
CA ALA A 129 18.01 -5.11 -3.73
C ALA A 129 17.16 -4.68 -2.52
N GLY A 130 15.88 -5.09 -2.50
CA GLY A 130 14.93 -4.82 -1.42
C GLY A 130 14.82 -5.94 -0.38
N GLU A 131 15.53 -7.07 -0.58
CA GLU A 131 15.41 -8.22 0.32
C GLU A 131 15.90 -7.93 1.74
N ARG A 132 15.06 -8.33 2.61
CA ARG A 132 15.03 -8.33 4.06
C ARG A 132 16.42 -8.45 4.70
N SER A 133 16.87 -7.39 5.32
CA SER A 133 17.71 -7.55 6.51
C SER A 133 16.94 -8.45 7.48
N GLY A 134 17.60 -9.49 7.96
CA GLY A 134 17.07 -10.63 8.68
C GLY A 134 15.82 -10.36 9.53
N VAL A 135 15.07 -11.39 9.84
CA VAL A 135 13.86 -11.32 10.68
C VAL A 135 14.17 -10.45 11.90
N GLN A 136 13.59 -9.26 11.94
CA GLN A 136 13.73 -8.36 13.08
C GLN A 136 12.91 -8.95 14.23
N ILE A 137 13.58 -9.69 15.10
CA ILE A 137 12.95 -10.21 16.32
C ILE A 137 12.98 -9.07 17.33
N VAL A 138 11.81 -8.53 17.61
CA VAL A 138 11.62 -7.53 18.67
C VAL A 138 11.27 -8.28 19.94
N THR A 139 12.13 -8.22 20.96
CA THR A 139 11.80 -8.80 22.26
C THR A 139 10.71 -7.96 22.94
N MET A 140 9.99 -8.55 23.90
CA MET A 140 8.96 -7.80 24.63
C MET A 140 9.55 -6.63 25.42
N GLN A 141 10.81 -6.74 25.85
CA GLN A 141 11.54 -5.67 26.50
C GLN A 141 11.83 -4.51 25.54
N ASP A 142 12.33 -4.82 24.34
CA ASP A 142 12.57 -3.80 23.31
C ASP A 142 11.24 -3.15 22.86
N ALA A 143 10.18 -3.95 22.70
CA ALA A 143 8.86 -3.44 22.37
C ALA A 143 8.33 -2.46 23.42
N LEU A 144 8.56 -2.71 24.71
CA LEU A 144 8.15 -1.81 25.78
C LEU A 144 8.95 -0.50 25.77
N VAL A 145 10.26 -0.57 25.52
CA VAL A 145 11.11 0.64 25.39
C VAL A 145 10.63 1.49 24.22
N ASN A 146 10.45 0.88 23.04
CA ASN A 146 9.95 1.55 21.85
C ASN A 146 8.56 2.19 22.10
N PHE A 147 7.66 1.45 22.77
CA PHE A 147 6.35 1.96 23.16
C PHE A 147 6.42 3.25 23.99
N VAL A 148 7.30 3.28 25.00
CA VAL A 148 7.47 4.46 25.87
C VAL A 148 8.03 5.65 25.08
N GLU A 149 8.99 5.40 24.18
CA GLU A 149 9.54 6.42 23.31
C GLU A 149 8.50 6.96 22.33
N GLU A 150 7.73 6.09 21.69
CA GLU A 150 6.65 6.46 20.75
C GLU A 150 5.54 7.26 21.42
N GLN A 151 5.16 6.94 22.68
CA GLN A 151 4.13 7.68 23.44
C GLN A 151 4.59 9.10 23.81
N SER A 152 5.88 9.40 23.76
CA SER A 152 6.40 10.75 24.01
C SER A 152 6.03 11.74 22.90
N THR A 153 5.67 11.26 21.71
CA THR A 153 5.30 12.07 20.55
C THR A 153 3.88 11.78 20.11
N LYS A 154 3.10 12.82 19.82
CA LYS A 154 1.74 12.65 19.30
C LYS A 154 1.80 12.03 17.89
N ARG A 155 1.27 10.81 17.73
CA ARG A 155 1.20 10.15 16.43
C ARG A 155 0.34 10.97 15.46
N LYS A 156 0.84 11.20 14.27
CA LYS A 156 0.11 11.84 13.17
C LYS A 156 -0.25 10.78 12.16
N PHE A 157 -1.54 10.61 11.89
CA PHE A 157 -2.04 9.75 10.84
C PHE A 157 -2.16 10.53 9.53
N ILE A 158 -2.18 9.80 8.41
CA ILE A 158 -2.33 10.39 7.08
C ILE A 158 -3.75 10.93 6.93
N SER A 159 -3.88 12.22 6.61
CA SER A 159 -5.18 12.87 6.40
C SER A 159 -5.67 12.68 4.97
N TYR A 160 -6.94 12.32 4.84
CA TYR A 160 -7.65 12.21 3.55
C TYR A 160 -8.29 13.54 3.09
N GLY A 161 -8.21 14.59 3.92
CA GLY A 161 -8.79 15.90 3.65
C GLY A 161 -10.29 16.00 3.98
N PHE A 162 -10.82 15.05 4.73
CA PHE A 162 -12.18 15.04 5.26
C PHE A 162 -12.11 14.82 6.76
N SER A 163 -12.41 15.85 7.54
CA SER A 163 -12.18 15.84 9.00
C SER A 163 -12.95 14.75 9.72
N ARG A 164 -14.17 14.47 9.28
CA ARG A 164 -15.01 13.41 9.86
C ARG A 164 -14.56 12.01 9.46
N LEU A 165 -13.92 11.86 8.30
CA LEU A 165 -13.27 10.62 7.88
C LEU A 165 -11.95 10.42 8.63
N ASP A 166 -11.12 11.46 8.69
CA ASP A 166 -9.83 11.45 9.40
C ASP A 166 -9.99 11.14 10.90
N GLY A 167 -11.09 11.56 11.49
CA GLY A 167 -11.45 11.19 12.87
C GLY A 167 -11.87 9.73 13.06
N ARG A 168 -11.93 8.93 11.99
CA ARG A 168 -12.26 7.50 12.00
C ARG A 168 -11.13 6.64 11.52
N LEU A 169 -10.47 7.04 10.41
CA LEU A 169 -9.35 6.31 9.82
C LEU A 169 -8.06 6.74 10.51
N TYR A 170 -7.29 5.77 10.93
CA TYR A 170 -5.96 5.96 11.50
C TYR A 170 -4.92 5.35 10.58
N SER A 171 -4.99 5.71 9.29
CA SER A 171 -4.11 5.17 8.26
C SER A 171 -2.68 5.67 8.39
N ASP A 172 -1.75 4.77 8.09
CA ASP A 172 -0.32 5.04 8.10
C ASP A 172 0.34 4.49 6.82
N TYR A 173 1.62 4.72 6.67
CA TYR A 173 2.38 4.09 5.59
C TYR A 173 2.44 2.57 5.81
N GLY A 174 2.22 1.83 4.72
CA GLY A 174 2.11 0.37 4.75
C GLY A 174 0.68 -0.15 4.76
N ASP A 175 -0.32 0.72 4.89
CA ASP A 175 -1.72 0.32 4.85
C ASP A 175 -2.22 0.12 3.42
N PHE A 176 -3.10 -0.85 3.25
CA PHE A 176 -3.88 -1.09 2.05
C PHE A 176 -5.34 -0.70 2.26
N VAL A 177 -5.77 0.40 1.63
CA VAL A 177 -7.13 0.96 1.75
C VAL A 177 -7.89 0.76 0.44
N VAL A 178 -9.12 0.32 0.52
CA VAL A 178 -10.00 0.14 -0.64
C VAL A 178 -11.12 1.16 -0.63
N LEU A 179 -11.21 1.97 -1.70
CA LEU A 179 -12.31 2.89 -1.96
C LEU A 179 -13.28 2.25 -2.96
N ALA A 180 -14.27 1.56 -2.45
CA ALA A 180 -15.30 0.89 -3.24
C ALA A 180 -16.45 1.84 -3.57
N GLY A 181 -17.17 1.56 -4.65
CA GLY A 181 -18.40 2.31 -4.94
C GLY A 181 -19.04 1.91 -6.26
N ARG A 182 -20.32 2.24 -6.40
CA ARG A 182 -21.08 2.01 -7.63
C ARG A 182 -20.59 2.93 -8.76
N PRO A 183 -20.84 2.59 -10.03
CA PRO A 183 -20.64 3.53 -11.14
C PRO A 183 -21.35 4.87 -10.85
N SER A 184 -20.76 5.97 -11.28
CA SER A 184 -21.31 7.32 -11.13
C SER A 184 -21.47 7.84 -9.68
N ALA A 185 -21.03 7.10 -8.67
CA ALA A 185 -21.01 7.59 -7.28
C ALA A 185 -19.98 8.71 -7.03
N GLY A 186 -19.00 8.88 -7.94
CA GLY A 186 -17.96 9.90 -7.83
C GLY A 186 -16.62 9.40 -7.30
N LYS A 187 -16.35 8.07 -7.32
CA LYS A 187 -15.09 7.48 -6.80
C LYS A 187 -13.82 8.18 -7.28
N THR A 188 -13.66 8.34 -8.61
CA THR A 188 -12.48 9.00 -9.18
C THR A 188 -12.35 10.45 -8.73
N ALA A 189 -13.48 11.20 -8.65
CA ALA A 189 -13.46 12.58 -8.17
C ALA A 189 -13.02 12.65 -6.70
N MET A 190 -13.53 11.76 -5.84
CA MET A 190 -13.13 11.66 -4.44
C MET A 190 -11.67 11.29 -4.30
N ALA A 191 -11.21 10.26 -5.02
CA ALA A 191 -9.81 9.82 -5.00
C ALA A 191 -8.85 10.94 -5.44
N LEU A 192 -9.20 11.70 -6.49
CA LEU A 192 -8.41 12.85 -6.93
C LEU A 192 -8.37 13.96 -5.88
N GLN A 193 -9.50 14.24 -5.22
CA GLN A 193 -9.55 15.24 -4.15
C GLN A 193 -8.67 14.83 -2.96
N MET A 194 -8.71 13.56 -2.57
CA MET A 194 -7.83 12.99 -1.54
C MET A 194 -6.36 13.05 -1.98
N ALA A 195 -6.04 12.62 -3.20
CA ALA A 195 -4.68 12.63 -3.74
C ALA A 195 -4.07 14.03 -3.76
N VAL A 196 -4.82 15.04 -4.20
CA VAL A 196 -4.36 16.45 -4.21
C VAL A 196 -4.16 16.98 -2.78
N HIS A 197 -5.01 16.57 -1.82
CA HIS A 197 -4.83 16.93 -0.43
C HIS A 197 -3.55 16.31 0.16
N MET A 198 -3.35 15.01 -0.02
CA MET A 198 -2.18 14.26 0.46
C MET A 198 -0.89 14.74 -0.23
N GLY A 199 -0.96 15.10 -1.50
CA GLY A 199 0.16 15.60 -2.29
C GLY A 199 0.78 16.91 -1.78
N ARG A 200 0.15 17.59 -0.80
CA ARG A 200 0.75 18.74 -0.11
C ARG A 200 1.82 18.35 0.92
N HIS A 201 1.86 17.09 1.31
CA HIS A 201 2.73 16.61 2.37
C HIS A 201 3.63 15.47 1.88
N ASP A 202 3.16 14.69 0.93
CA ASP A 202 3.82 13.49 0.43
C ASP A 202 3.80 13.42 -1.08
N LYS A 203 4.76 12.69 -1.64
CA LYS A 203 4.76 12.40 -3.06
C LYS A 203 3.75 11.31 -3.40
N VAL A 204 2.75 11.67 -4.22
CA VAL A 204 1.60 10.82 -4.57
C VAL A 204 1.67 10.38 -6.03
N GLY A 205 1.55 9.08 -6.28
CA GLY A 205 1.33 8.52 -7.62
C GLY A 205 -0.15 8.18 -7.83
N PHE A 206 -0.80 8.78 -8.82
CA PHE A 206 -2.16 8.41 -9.22
C PHE A 206 -2.11 7.58 -10.51
N TYR A 207 -2.26 6.27 -10.38
CA TYR A 207 -2.19 5.29 -11.45
C TYR A 207 -3.58 5.06 -12.04
N SER A 208 -3.83 5.62 -13.20
CA SER A 208 -5.12 5.51 -13.87
C SER A 208 -5.07 4.47 -14.99
N LEU A 209 -5.91 3.45 -14.87
CA LEU A 209 -6.02 2.38 -15.85
C LEU A 209 -7.08 2.65 -16.92
N GLU A 210 -8.03 3.57 -16.66
CA GLU A 210 -9.16 3.85 -17.56
C GLU A 210 -9.14 5.29 -18.11
N THR A 211 -8.82 6.25 -17.25
CA THR A 211 -9.01 7.68 -17.57
C THR A 211 -7.68 8.34 -17.93
N SER A 212 -7.62 9.04 -19.06
CA SER A 212 -6.41 9.74 -19.48
C SER A 212 -6.02 10.88 -18.52
N PRO A 213 -4.72 11.19 -18.36
CA PRO A 213 -4.25 12.28 -17.50
C PRO A 213 -4.92 13.62 -17.79
N ALA A 214 -5.18 13.95 -19.06
CA ALA A 214 -5.86 15.19 -19.43
C ALA A 214 -7.27 15.29 -18.83
N LYS A 215 -8.05 14.19 -18.85
CA LYS A 215 -9.40 14.16 -18.24
C LYS A 215 -9.33 14.24 -16.71
N LEU A 216 -8.33 13.64 -16.08
CA LEU A 216 -8.10 13.75 -14.64
C LEU A 216 -7.72 15.19 -14.26
N THR A 217 -6.84 15.83 -15.05
CA THR A 217 -6.47 17.23 -14.87
C THR A 217 -7.69 18.13 -14.96
N ASN A 218 -8.60 17.92 -15.93
CA ASN A 218 -9.85 18.69 -16.04
C ASN A 218 -10.68 18.59 -14.74
N ARG A 219 -10.77 17.41 -14.13
CA ARG A 219 -11.49 17.22 -12.86
C ARG A 219 -10.81 17.95 -11.69
N ILE A 220 -9.47 17.89 -11.62
CA ILE A 220 -8.70 18.60 -10.60
C ILE A 220 -8.90 20.11 -10.73
N ILE A 221 -8.84 20.64 -11.97
CA ILE A 221 -9.05 22.07 -12.24
C ILE A 221 -10.48 22.47 -11.88
N ALA A 222 -11.50 21.69 -12.27
CA ALA A 222 -12.90 21.96 -11.91
C ALA A 222 -13.07 22.09 -10.40
N ASN A 223 -12.49 21.13 -9.65
CA ASN A 223 -12.55 21.09 -8.19
C ASN A 223 -11.82 22.25 -7.53
N ARG A 224 -10.60 22.53 -7.94
CA ARG A 224 -9.72 23.49 -7.25
C ARG A 224 -10.00 24.94 -7.65
N ALA A 225 -10.32 25.17 -8.94
CA ALA A 225 -10.63 26.52 -9.46
C ALA A 225 -12.11 26.90 -9.31
N ILE A 226 -12.95 25.99 -8.83
CA ILE A 226 -14.41 26.20 -8.77
C ILE A 226 -14.94 26.62 -10.15
N VAL A 227 -14.63 25.79 -11.17
CA VAL A 227 -15.02 26.00 -12.55
C VAL A 227 -15.89 24.86 -13.01
N ASP A 228 -16.96 25.16 -13.74
CA ASP A 228 -17.89 24.16 -14.28
C ASP A 228 -17.14 23.15 -15.17
N PHE A 229 -17.19 21.87 -14.80
CA PHE A 229 -16.51 20.77 -15.50
C PHE A 229 -16.99 20.63 -16.96
N GLY A 230 -18.27 20.91 -17.22
CA GLY A 230 -18.81 20.92 -18.57
C GLY A 230 -18.18 22.02 -19.43
N ARG A 231 -17.97 23.23 -18.89
CA ARG A 231 -17.29 24.31 -19.61
C ARG A 231 -15.83 23.98 -19.89
N ILE A 232 -15.12 23.39 -18.94
CA ILE A 232 -13.74 22.93 -19.16
C ILE A 232 -13.71 21.94 -20.32
N ASN A 233 -14.58 20.94 -20.32
CA ASN A 233 -14.62 19.90 -21.36
C ASN A 233 -15.00 20.47 -22.76
N ARG A 234 -15.89 21.46 -22.82
CA ARG A 234 -16.25 22.13 -24.06
C ARG A 234 -15.30 23.24 -24.49
N ARG A 235 -14.29 23.58 -23.63
CA ARG A 235 -13.34 24.68 -23.83
C ARG A 235 -14.02 26.05 -23.91
N GLU A 236 -15.04 26.26 -23.07
CA GLU A 236 -15.90 27.46 -23.03
C GLU A 236 -15.69 28.23 -21.72
N MET A 237 -14.50 28.18 -21.15
CA MET A 237 -14.19 28.91 -19.91
C MET A 237 -14.20 30.42 -20.14
N THR A 238 -14.80 31.15 -19.19
CA THR A 238 -14.79 32.61 -19.18
C THR A 238 -13.45 33.18 -18.77
N GLN A 239 -13.24 34.49 -19.01
CA GLN A 239 -12.02 35.17 -18.59
C GLN A 239 -11.82 35.07 -17.06
N GLU A 240 -12.88 35.25 -16.29
CA GLU A 240 -12.85 35.13 -14.82
C GLU A 240 -12.47 33.73 -14.34
N GLU A 241 -12.94 32.69 -15.04
CA GLU A 241 -12.58 31.30 -14.76
C GLU A 241 -11.11 31.04 -15.05
N TRP A 242 -10.59 31.59 -16.16
CA TRP A 242 -9.17 31.53 -16.46
C TRP A 242 -8.30 32.23 -15.41
N GLU A 243 -8.74 33.37 -14.90
CA GLU A 243 -8.06 34.08 -13.82
C GLU A 243 -8.04 33.28 -12.52
N ARG A 244 -9.15 32.54 -12.19
CA ARG A 244 -9.16 31.64 -11.05
C ARG A 244 -8.14 30.49 -11.22
N VAL A 245 -8.09 29.88 -12.39
CA VAL A 245 -7.08 28.84 -12.70
C VAL A 245 -5.67 29.40 -12.58
N ALA A 246 -5.41 30.60 -13.10
CA ALA A 246 -4.10 31.23 -13.02
C ALA A 246 -3.65 31.50 -11.57
N ARG A 247 -4.59 31.91 -10.70
CA ARG A 247 -4.32 32.13 -9.26
C ARG A 247 -3.96 30.83 -8.52
N LEU A 248 -4.57 29.71 -8.93
CA LEU A 248 -4.30 28.41 -8.32
C LEU A 248 -3.00 27.75 -8.79
N LYS A 249 -2.30 28.34 -9.78
CA LYS A 249 -1.08 27.76 -10.31
C LYS A 249 -0.05 27.45 -9.19
N GLY A 250 0.10 28.34 -8.20
CA GLY A 250 0.98 28.11 -7.05
C GLY A 250 0.52 26.90 -6.23
N GLU A 251 -0.72 26.85 -5.79
CA GLU A 251 -1.27 25.76 -4.96
C GLU A 251 -1.22 24.39 -5.66
N ILE A 252 -1.51 24.34 -6.98
CA ILE A 252 -1.45 23.09 -7.74
C ILE A 252 -0.02 22.63 -7.90
N MET A 253 0.93 23.55 -8.09
CA MET A 253 2.36 23.23 -8.21
C MET A 253 2.99 22.79 -6.86
N GLU A 254 2.41 23.18 -5.74
CA GLU A 254 2.84 22.73 -4.42
C GLU A 254 2.37 21.30 -4.10
N SER A 255 1.38 20.78 -4.84
CA SER A 255 0.92 19.41 -4.67
C SER A 255 1.73 18.45 -5.52
N ASP A 256 2.55 17.60 -4.88
CA ASP A 256 3.40 16.60 -5.54
C ASP A 256 2.59 15.37 -5.94
N VAL A 257 1.69 15.53 -6.92
CA VAL A 257 0.85 14.47 -7.49
C VAL A 257 1.26 14.18 -8.93
N GLU A 258 1.64 12.94 -9.21
CA GLU A 258 1.95 12.47 -10.56
C GLU A 258 0.76 11.65 -11.11
N LEU A 259 0.21 12.07 -12.24
CA LEU A 259 -0.86 11.36 -12.96
C LEU A 259 -0.25 10.40 -13.99
N ILE A 260 -0.38 9.10 -13.76
CA ILE A 260 0.33 8.07 -14.51
C ILE A 260 -0.69 7.22 -15.31
N PRO A 261 -0.62 7.21 -16.66
CA PRO A 261 -1.43 6.30 -17.46
C PRO A 261 -0.88 4.87 -17.33
N ALA A 262 -1.65 3.99 -16.66
CA ALA A 262 -1.24 2.64 -16.30
C ALA A 262 -2.09 1.54 -16.98
N SER A 263 -2.68 1.82 -18.13
CA SER A 263 -3.51 0.85 -18.84
C SER A 263 -2.71 -0.41 -19.19
N GLY A 264 -3.22 -1.58 -18.79
CA GLY A 264 -2.56 -2.88 -19.02
C GLY A 264 -1.42 -3.21 -18.05
N TRP A 265 -1.18 -2.39 -17.04
CA TRP A 265 -0.13 -2.64 -16.05
C TRP A 265 -0.50 -3.71 -15.03
N SER A 266 0.52 -4.38 -14.52
CA SER A 266 0.47 -5.27 -13.36
C SER A 266 0.81 -4.52 -12.07
N VAL A 267 0.62 -5.17 -10.92
CA VAL A 267 1.07 -4.64 -9.61
C VAL A 267 2.57 -4.41 -9.60
N GLN A 268 3.36 -5.27 -10.28
CA GLN A 268 4.80 -5.16 -10.34
C GLN A 268 5.27 -3.92 -11.14
N ASP A 269 4.55 -3.58 -12.22
CA ASP A 269 4.85 -2.36 -13.00
C ASP A 269 4.59 -1.11 -12.16
N ILE A 270 3.50 -1.10 -11.38
CA ILE A 270 3.18 -0.03 -10.44
C ILE A 270 4.27 0.08 -9.37
N LEU A 271 4.64 -1.05 -8.74
CA LEU A 271 5.69 -1.07 -7.72
C LEU A 271 7.01 -0.52 -8.24
N SER A 272 7.47 -1.01 -9.39
CA SER A 272 8.73 -0.55 -9.99
C SER A 272 8.74 0.96 -10.22
N THR A 273 7.62 1.50 -10.75
CA THR A 273 7.47 2.93 -10.97
C THR A 273 7.37 3.71 -9.66
N ALA A 274 6.62 3.21 -8.69
CA ALA A 274 6.45 3.84 -7.38
C ALA A 274 7.80 3.98 -6.66
N LEU A 275 8.62 2.94 -6.68
CA LEU A 275 9.96 2.97 -6.09
C LEU A 275 10.90 3.92 -6.84
N GLN A 276 10.92 3.87 -8.18
CA GLN A 276 11.72 4.76 -9.00
C GLN A 276 11.37 6.23 -8.77
N ARG A 277 10.06 6.54 -8.68
CA ARG A 277 9.54 7.89 -8.46
C ARG A 277 9.51 8.28 -6.98
N ARG A 278 9.75 7.35 -6.06
CA ARG A 278 9.71 7.54 -4.60
C ARG A 278 8.32 7.95 -4.09
N HIS A 279 7.26 7.38 -4.66
CA HIS A 279 5.91 7.61 -4.16
C HIS A 279 5.75 7.03 -2.76
N LYS A 280 5.20 7.82 -1.84
CA LYS A 280 4.84 7.41 -0.49
C LYS A 280 3.38 6.97 -0.40
N ILE A 281 2.56 7.52 -1.28
CA ILE A 281 1.14 7.22 -1.38
C ILE A 281 0.82 6.93 -2.84
N ILE A 282 0.06 5.88 -3.10
CA ILE A 282 -0.41 5.56 -4.44
C ILE A 282 -1.92 5.39 -4.48
N PHE A 283 -2.53 5.92 -5.53
CA PHE A 283 -3.91 5.68 -5.90
C PHE A 283 -3.96 4.83 -7.16
N ILE A 284 -4.86 3.85 -7.21
CA ILE A 284 -5.05 2.94 -8.36
C ILE A 284 -6.50 3.00 -8.81
N ASP A 285 -6.77 3.54 -9.99
CA ASP A 285 -8.14 3.70 -10.53
C ASP A 285 -8.34 2.89 -11.82
N TYR A 286 -8.88 1.67 -11.73
CA TYR A 286 -9.35 0.89 -10.60
C TYR A 286 -8.75 -0.53 -10.62
N LEU A 287 -8.67 -1.14 -9.46
CA LEU A 287 -8.00 -2.41 -9.18
C LEU A 287 -8.37 -3.54 -10.16
N GLN A 288 -9.64 -3.65 -10.55
CA GLN A 288 -10.08 -4.71 -11.46
C GLN A 288 -9.55 -4.55 -12.90
N GLN A 289 -8.90 -3.48 -13.28
CA GLN A 289 -8.27 -3.34 -14.60
C GLN A 289 -6.78 -3.71 -14.61
N LEU A 290 -6.19 -4.01 -13.46
CA LEU A 290 -4.84 -4.52 -13.40
C LEU A 290 -4.74 -5.88 -14.09
N THR A 291 -3.62 -6.11 -14.76
CA THR A 291 -3.27 -7.43 -15.27
C THR A 291 -2.73 -8.30 -14.15
N GLY A 292 -3.26 -9.50 -14.02
CA GLY A 292 -2.88 -10.45 -12.98
C GLY A 292 -2.80 -11.87 -13.55
N ARG A 293 -2.04 -12.74 -12.86
CA ARG A 293 -1.99 -14.18 -13.16
C ARG A 293 -3.19 -14.86 -12.49
N GLY A 294 -3.88 -15.75 -13.20
CA GLY A 294 -4.98 -16.55 -12.66
C GLY A 294 -5.77 -17.23 -13.77
N LYS A 295 -6.42 -18.35 -13.43
CA LYS A 295 -7.22 -19.14 -14.37
C LYS A 295 -8.56 -18.47 -14.70
N ASP A 296 -9.08 -17.71 -13.76
CA ASP A 296 -10.31 -16.96 -13.89
C ASP A 296 -10.19 -15.56 -13.24
N ARG A 297 -11.25 -14.78 -13.37
CA ARG A 297 -11.27 -13.40 -12.87
C ARG A 297 -11.15 -13.33 -11.35
N PHE A 298 -11.76 -14.25 -10.63
CA PHE A 298 -11.72 -14.31 -9.17
C PHE A 298 -10.29 -14.55 -8.68
N GLU A 299 -9.58 -15.54 -9.26
CA GLU A 299 -8.18 -15.83 -8.92
C GLU A 299 -7.25 -14.65 -9.25
N GLN A 300 -7.47 -13.99 -10.39
CA GLN A 300 -6.69 -12.80 -10.77
C GLN A 300 -6.84 -11.67 -9.74
N VAL A 301 -8.08 -11.33 -9.37
CA VAL A 301 -8.34 -10.26 -8.40
C VAL A 301 -7.84 -10.63 -7.01
N THR A 302 -7.93 -11.90 -6.63
CA THR A 302 -7.37 -12.42 -5.39
C THR A 302 -5.85 -12.20 -5.32
N ARG A 303 -5.12 -12.55 -6.37
CA ARG A 303 -3.66 -12.36 -6.43
C ARG A 303 -3.29 -10.89 -6.43
N ILE A 304 -4.00 -10.06 -7.21
CA ILE A 304 -3.79 -8.61 -7.22
C ILE A 304 -3.96 -8.02 -5.81
N SER A 305 -4.97 -8.45 -5.06
CA SER A 305 -5.19 -7.99 -3.68
C SER A 305 -4.03 -8.35 -2.76
N LEU A 306 -3.59 -9.61 -2.80
CA LEU A 306 -2.43 -10.08 -2.02
C LEU A 306 -1.16 -9.31 -2.38
N ASP A 307 -0.89 -9.11 -3.67
CA ASP A 307 0.30 -8.41 -4.15
C ASP A 307 0.27 -6.93 -3.74
N LEU A 308 -0.89 -6.25 -3.79
CA LEU A 308 -1.04 -4.86 -3.35
C LEU A 308 -0.83 -4.72 -1.84
N HIS A 309 -1.39 -5.62 -1.04
CA HIS A 309 -1.18 -5.64 0.41
C HIS A 309 0.28 -5.90 0.76
N ALA A 310 0.91 -6.91 0.12
CA ALA A 310 2.32 -7.19 0.31
C ALA A 310 3.21 -6.00 -0.09
N MET A 311 2.90 -5.31 -1.20
CA MET A 311 3.58 -4.10 -1.65
C MET A 311 3.48 -3.00 -0.61
N ALA A 312 2.28 -2.73 -0.09
CA ALA A 312 2.05 -1.72 0.93
C ALA A 312 2.94 -1.96 2.16
N GLN A 313 2.82 -3.15 2.76
CA GLN A 313 3.55 -3.52 3.98
C GLN A 313 5.06 -3.57 3.79
N THR A 314 5.54 -4.18 2.70
CA THR A 314 6.99 -4.39 2.48
C THR A 314 7.72 -3.09 2.22
N HIS A 315 7.09 -2.15 1.51
CA HIS A 315 7.74 -0.91 1.08
C HIS A 315 7.30 0.33 1.86
N GLY A 316 6.42 0.19 2.85
CA GLY A 316 5.91 1.31 3.64
C GLY A 316 5.23 2.36 2.76
N ILE A 317 4.39 1.92 1.81
CA ILE A 317 3.63 2.78 0.90
C ILE A 317 2.15 2.68 1.26
N LEU A 318 1.46 3.81 1.47
CA LEU A 318 0.01 3.79 1.56
C LEU A 318 -0.60 3.52 0.18
N VAL A 319 -1.34 2.42 0.05
CA VAL A 319 -2.03 2.03 -1.18
C VAL A 319 -3.52 2.29 -1.05
N VAL A 320 -4.08 3.16 -1.90
CA VAL A 320 -5.51 3.41 -2.01
C VAL A 320 -6.01 2.90 -3.35
N ALA A 321 -6.62 1.70 -3.36
CA ALA A 321 -7.15 1.11 -4.58
C ALA A 321 -8.66 1.34 -4.71
N LEU A 322 -9.07 1.89 -5.85
CA LEU A 322 -10.48 2.02 -6.18
C LEU A 322 -11.02 0.67 -6.62
N SER A 323 -12.23 0.34 -6.17
CA SER A 323 -12.91 -0.91 -6.52
C SER A 323 -14.35 -0.64 -6.96
N GLN A 324 -14.84 -1.43 -7.91
CA GLN A 324 -16.23 -1.37 -8.34
C GLN A 324 -17.07 -2.34 -7.52
N LEU A 325 -18.23 -1.88 -7.02
CA LEU A 325 -19.21 -2.71 -6.34
C LEU A 325 -20.10 -3.45 -7.33
N ASN A 326 -20.52 -4.65 -6.98
CA ASN A 326 -21.44 -5.46 -7.77
C ASN A 326 -22.86 -4.83 -7.81
N ARG A 327 -23.57 -4.97 -8.93
CA ARG A 327 -24.93 -4.42 -9.10
C ARG A 327 -26.00 -5.13 -8.22
N ALA A 328 -25.71 -6.32 -7.70
CA ALA A 328 -26.67 -7.09 -6.88
C ALA A 328 -27.11 -6.38 -5.58
N SER A 329 -26.35 -5.36 -5.13
CA SER A 329 -26.70 -4.56 -3.95
C SER A 329 -27.92 -3.64 -4.14
N THR A 330 -28.37 -3.41 -5.39
CA THR A 330 -29.51 -2.53 -5.69
C THR A 330 -30.87 -3.13 -5.32
N ALA A 331 -30.92 -4.42 -5.06
CA ALA A 331 -32.17 -5.12 -4.73
C ALA A 331 -32.56 -5.05 -3.24
N ARG A 332 -31.73 -4.41 -2.40
CA ARG A 332 -32.00 -4.30 -0.96
C ARG A 332 -32.75 -3.02 -0.62
N PRO A 333 -33.70 -3.06 0.34
CA PRO A 333 -34.47 -1.88 0.76
C PRO A 333 -33.58 -0.71 1.24
N ASP A 334 -32.44 -1.04 1.84
CA ASP A 334 -31.50 -0.07 2.41
C ASP A 334 -30.32 0.21 1.49
N ALA A 335 -30.38 0.17 0.24
CA ALA A 335 -29.37 0.53 -0.78
C ALA A 335 -27.88 0.73 -0.33
N ALA A 336 -27.60 0.60 0.98
CA ALA A 336 -26.28 0.77 1.56
C ALA A 336 -25.38 -0.45 1.23
N PRO A 337 -24.17 -0.22 0.71
CA PRO A 337 -23.22 -1.29 0.43
C PRO A 337 -22.78 -2.03 1.69
N THR A 338 -22.43 -3.29 1.51
CA THR A 338 -21.85 -4.17 2.53
C THR A 338 -20.56 -4.77 2.00
N LEU A 339 -19.73 -5.37 2.85
CA LEU A 339 -18.51 -6.05 2.44
C LEU A 339 -18.76 -7.15 1.40
N THR A 340 -19.90 -7.84 1.49
CA THR A 340 -20.27 -8.88 0.51
C THR A 340 -20.53 -8.35 -0.91
N ASP A 341 -20.71 -7.04 -1.08
CA ASP A 341 -20.87 -6.41 -2.40
C ASP A 341 -19.54 -6.23 -3.13
N LEU A 342 -18.41 -6.45 -2.46
CA LEU A 342 -17.08 -6.58 -3.05
C LEU A 342 -16.87 -7.94 -3.73
N ARG A 343 -17.87 -8.59 -4.21
CA ARG A 343 -18.08 -10.01 -4.47
C ARG A 343 -17.13 -10.71 -5.46
N GLU A 344 -16.32 -10.02 -6.23
CA GLU A 344 -15.27 -10.65 -7.06
C GLU A 344 -14.00 -10.94 -6.26
N SER A 345 -14.02 -10.68 -4.93
CA SER A 345 -12.87 -10.89 -4.09
C SER A 345 -13.20 -10.81 -2.60
N GLY A 346 -13.70 -11.90 -2.02
CA GLY A 346 -13.66 -12.08 -0.56
C GLY A 346 -12.24 -11.86 0.01
N GLN A 347 -11.23 -11.98 -0.83
CA GLN A 347 -9.84 -11.72 -0.50
C GLN A 347 -9.55 -10.22 -0.27
N ILE A 348 -10.12 -9.30 -1.07
CA ILE A 348 -9.96 -7.85 -0.83
C ILE A 348 -10.49 -7.48 0.57
N GLU A 349 -11.61 -8.09 0.98
CA GLU A 349 -12.15 -7.89 2.32
C GLU A 349 -11.16 -8.34 3.41
N GLN A 350 -10.44 -9.44 3.20
CA GLN A 350 -9.49 -9.96 4.17
C GLN A 350 -8.20 -9.13 4.22
N ASP A 351 -7.64 -8.78 3.07
CA ASP A 351 -6.33 -8.14 2.94
C ASP A 351 -6.37 -6.65 3.30
N ALA A 352 -7.43 -5.92 2.90
CA ALA A 352 -7.51 -4.49 3.14
C ALA A 352 -7.48 -4.14 4.64
N ASP A 353 -6.73 -3.11 5.00
CA ASP A 353 -6.70 -2.56 6.36
C ASP A 353 -7.94 -1.73 6.64
N ALA A 354 -8.41 -0.99 5.62
CA ALA A 354 -9.70 -0.31 5.65
C ALA A 354 -10.45 -0.45 4.32
N VAL A 355 -11.78 -0.54 4.40
CA VAL A 355 -12.70 -0.56 3.25
C VAL A 355 -13.70 0.56 3.40
N LEU A 356 -13.69 1.47 2.43
CA LEU A 356 -14.59 2.61 2.30
C LEU A 356 -15.57 2.33 1.16
N ALA A 357 -16.86 2.56 1.38
CA ALA A 357 -17.88 2.43 0.35
C ALA A 357 -18.55 3.78 0.08
N LEU A 358 -18.39 4.28 -1.14
CA LEU A 358 -19.02 5.50 -1.62
C LEU A 358 -20.30 5.17 -2.40
N TYR A 359 -21.43 5.73 -1.98
CA TYR A 359 -22.71 5.51 -2.65
C TYR A 359 -23.63 6.73 -2.58
N ILE A 360 -24.62 6.75 -3.47
CA ILE A 360 -25.66 7.79 -3.49
C ILE A 360 -26.63 7.49 -2.34
N ASN A 361 -26.99 8.51 -1.56
CA ASN A 361 -28.02 8.33 -0.55
C ASN A 361 -29.41 8.35 -1.21
N GLU A 362 -30.07 7.20 -1.23
CA GLU A 362 -31.40 6.99 -1.82
C GLU A 362 -32.53 7.09 -0.79
N GLU A 363 -32.26 7.54 0.46
CA GLU A 363 -33.30 7.80 1.45
C GLU A 363 -34.30 8.82 0.92
N GLU A 364 -35.61 8.59 1.14
CA GLU A 364 -36.72 9.40 0.57
C GLU A 364 -36.59 10.92 0.77
N ASN A 365 -35.94 11.32 1.84
CA ASN A 365 -35.74 12.73 2.20
C ASN A 365 -34.28 13.19 2.10
N ALA A 366 -33.40 12.41 1.47
CA ALA A 366 -32.00 12.82 1.33
C ALA A 366 -31.87 14.02 0.35
N PRO A 367 -30.92 14.92 0.60
CA PRO A 367 -30.55 15.93 -0.40
C PRO A 367 -30.13 15.27 -1.72
N PRO A 368 -30.47 15.81 -2.89
CA PRO A 368 -30.25 15.15 -4.18
C PRO A 368 -28.77 14.89 -4.50
N ASN A 369 -27.88 15.73 -3.97
CA ASN A 369 -26.45 15.60 -4.15
C ASN A 369 -25.75 14.84 -3.02
N GLU A 370 -26.50 14.35 -2.02
CA GLU A 370 -25.91 13.65 -0.90
C GLU A 370 -25.28 12.34 -1.33
N ARG A 371 -24.04 12.15 -0.87
CA ARG A 371 -23.30 10.89 -0.98
C ARG A 371 -22.98 10.41 0.43
N CYS A 372 -22.97 9.10 0.60
CA CYS A 372 -22.51 8.47 1.82
C CYS A 372 -21.17 7.82 1.56
N LEU A 373 -20.19 8.11 2.41
CA LEU A 373 -18.94 7.40 2.52
C LEU A 373 -19.00 6.57 3.81
N GLN A 374 -19.16 5.27 3.65
CA GLN A 374 -19.27 4.35 4.79
C GLN A 374 -17.96 3.60 4.98
N VAL A 375 -17.43 3.62 6.20
CA VAL A 375 -16.32 2.80 6.63
C VAL A 375 -16.87 1.42 6.98
N LEU A 376 -16.66 0.44 6.10
CA LEU A 376 -17.18 -0.93 6.23
C LEU A 376 -16.22 -1.83 7.00
N LYS A 377 -14.91 -1.61 6.85
CA LYS A 377 -13.84 -2.26 7.58
C LYS A 377 -12.80 -1.24 8.00
N ASN A 378 -12.22 -1.42 9.17
CA ASN A 378 -11.14 -0.60 9.67
C ASN A 378 -10.41 -1.36 10.78
N LYS A 379 -9.16 -1.73 10.57
CA LYS A 379 -8.38 -2.49 11.57
C LYS A 379 -8.02 -1.64 12.79
N GLU A 380 -7.63 -0.39 12.56
CA GLU A 380 -7.07 0.48 13.61
C GLU A 380 -8.04 1.55 14.12
N GLY A 381 -9.16 1.78 13.44
CA GLY A 381 -10.04 2.89 13.75
C GLY A 381 -11.51 2.49 13.94
N ARG A 382 -12.42 3.43 13.66
CA ARG A 382 -13.86 3.28 13.92
C ARG A 382 -14.63 3.08 12.63
N LEU A 383 -15.63 2.19 12.66
CA LEU A 383 -16.64 2.10 11.61
C LEU A 383 -17.59 3.31 11.68
N GLY A 384 -18.31 3.53 10.60
CA GLY A 384 -19.35 4.56 10.58
C GLY A 384 -19.59 5.16 9.19
N LYS A 385 -20.49 6.12 9.13
CA LYS A 385 -20.93 6.79 7.90
C LYS A 385 -20.57 8.27 7.97
N VAL A 386 -19.99 8.80 6.91
CA VAL A 386 -19.78 10.23 6.67
C VAL A 386 -20.70 10.63 5.53
N ARG A 387 -21.55 11.64 5.77
CA ARG A 387 -22.41 12.23 4.74
C ARG A 387 -21.72 13.43 4.12
N LEU A 388 -21.74 13.48 2.80
CA LEU A 388 -21.04 14.47 1.99
C LEU A 388 -22.00 15.04 0.95
N ASP A 389 -21.87 16.32 0.65
CA ASP A 389 -22.43 16.92 -0.55
C ASP A 389 -21.48 16.72 -1.74
N PHE A 390 -22.01 16.34 -2.89
CA PHE A 390 -21.20 16.16 -4.11
C PHE A 390 -21.72 17.06 -5.22
N ASP A 391 -20.97 18.10 -5.53
CA ASP A 391 -21.23 18.92 -6.70
C ASP A 391 -20.57 18.29 -7.95
N GLY A 392 -21.38 17.65 -8.77
CA GLY A 392 -20.92 17.01 -10.01
C GLY A 392 -20.38 18.00 -11.06
N ASN A 393 -20.87 19.26 -11.05
CA ASN A 393 -20.38 20.31 -11.94
C ASN A 393 -18.99 20.77 -11.56
N LEU A 394 -18.68 20.75 -10.28
CA LEU A 394 -17.37 21.12 -9.75
C LEU A 394 -16.48 19.91 -9.47
N GLN A 395 -17.00 18.69 -9.62
CA GLN A 395 -16.29 17.45 -9.27
C GLN A 395 -15.79 17.48 -7.81
N GLN A 396 -16.55 18.10 -6.88
CA GLN A 396 -16.14 18.40 -5.53
C GLN A 396 -17.02 17.73 -4.49
N PHE A 397 -16.39 17.15 -3.47
CA PHE A 397 -17.04 16.69 -2.26
C PHE A 397 -16.81 17.68 -1.13
N ALA A 398 -17.84 17.94 -0.34
CA ALA A 398 -17.78 18.77 0.84
C ALA A 398 -18.47 18.06 2.03
N GLU A 399 -17.90 18.22 3.23
CA GLU A 399 -18.60 17.84 4.46
C GLU A 399 -19.66 18.87 4.80
N TYR A 400 -20.83 18.43 5.25
CA TYR A 400 -21.83 19.35 5.76
C TYR A 400 -21.33 20.04 7.03
N MET A 401 -21.51 21.35 7.12
CA MET A 401 -21.36 22.06 8.39
C MET A 401 -22.45 21.63 9.37
N ASP A 402 -22.20 21.84 10.67
CA ASP A 402 -23.16 21.47 11.71
C ASP A 402 -24.50 22.22 11.49
N GLY A 403 -25.60 21.45 11.43
CA GLY A 403 -26.93 21.95 11.13
C GLY A 403 -27.23 22.25 9.66
N GLN A 404 -26.26 22.33 8.77
CA GLN A 404 -26.46 22.66 7.35
C GLN A 404 -27.33 21.61 6.63
N ARG A 405 -27.12 20.33 6.90
CA ARG A 405 -27.90 19.24 6.31
C ARG A 405 -29.38 19.34 6.71
N GLU A 406 -29.65 19.62 7.96
CA GLU A 406 -31.00 19.80 8.51
C GLU A 406 -31.72 20.99 7.85
N VAL A 407 -31.03 22.08 7.63
CA VAL A 407 -31.56 23.25 6.92
C VAL A 407 -31.93 22.90 5.48
N ILE A 408 -31.04 22.21 4.76
CA ILE A 408 -31.31 21.76 3.37
C ILE A 408 -32.53 20.84 3.32
N LEU A 409 -32.64 19.90 4.27
CA LEU A 409 -33.80 19.01 4.36
C LEU A 409 -35.10 19.73 4.66
N GLN A 410 -35.08 20.74 5.54
CA GLN A 410 -36.25 21.53 5.85
C GLN A 410 -36.71 22.37 4.64
N THR A 411 -35.78 22.99 3.93
CA THR A 411 -36.05 23.74 2.71
C THR A 411 -36.67 22.86 1.64
N ALA A 412 -36.08 21.68 1.35
CA ALA A 412 -36.61 20.74 0.38
C ALA A 412 -38.02 20.22 0.75
N ARG A 413 -38.31 20.01 2.03
CA ARG A 413 -39.66 19.65 2.52
C ARG A 413 -40.66 20.76 2.33
N MET A 414 -40.27 22.02 2.52
CA MET A 414 -41.11 23.18 2.29
C MET A 414 -41.43 23.36 0.80
N GLU A 415 -40.47 23.19 -0.07
CA GLU A 415 -40.62 23.25 -1.51
C GLU A 415 -41.58 22.16 -2.03
N LYS A 416 -41.40 20.90 -1.63
CA LYS A 416 -42.31 19.78 -1.96
C LYS A 416 -43.74 20.06 -1.48
N LYS A 417 -43.93 20.63 -0.29
CA LYS A 417 -45.26 21.02 0.20
C LYS A 417 -45.88 22.16 -0.62
N HIS A 418 -45.06 23.07 -1.12
CA HIS A 418 -45.53 24.19 -1.96
C HIS A 418 -45.93 23.67 -3.37
N GLU A 419 -45.15 22.77 -3.96
CA GLU A 419 -45.49 22.14 -5.24
C GLU A 419 -46.73 21.27 -5.12
N ALA A 420 -46.87 20.47 -4.07
CA ALA A 420 -48.08 19.66 -3.82
C ALA A 420 -49.33 20.52 -3.62
N LYS A 421 -49.22 21.71 -3.02
CA LYS A 421 -50.33 22.65 -2.94
C LYS A 421 -50.68 23.35 -4.27
N LYS A 422 -49.67 23.55 -5.13
CA LYS A 422 -49.91 24.11 -6.48
C LYS A 422 -50.50 23.08 -7.44
N SER A 423 -50.16 21.81 -7.30
CA SER A 423 -50.69 20.71 -8.15
C SER A 423 -52.10 20.26 -7.75
N ASN A 424 -52.61 20.60 -6.55
CA ASN A 424 -53.94 20.22 -6.07
C ASN A 424 -54.69 21.42 -5.43
N PRO A 425 -55.15 22.39 -6.24
CA PRO A 425 -55.81 23.58 -5.75
C PRO A 425 -57.20 23.32 -5.13
N LYS A 426 -57.75 22.08 -5.23
CA LYS A 426 -59.06 21.71 -4.64
C LYS A 426 -59.04 21.22 -3.21
N ALA A 427 -57.89 21.13 -2.57
CA ALA A 427 -57.76 20.72 -1.17
C ALA A 427 -57.66 21.90 -0.15
N ALA A 428 -57.98 23.11 -0.60
CA ALA A 428 -57.88 24.33 0.20
C ALA A 428 -59.23 25.12 0.20
N VAL A 429 -60.36 24.41 0.35
CA VAL A 429 -61.66 24.97 0.69
C VAL A 429 -62.26 24.17 1.84
#